data_533d3ffb1c7e3f2035933061f0cfc0a1
#
_entry.id   533d3ffb1c7e3f2035933061f0cfc0a1
#
_cell.length_a   1.000
_cell.length_b   1.000
_cell.length_c   1.000
_cell.angle_alpha   90.00
_cell.angle_beta   90.00
_cell.angle_gamma   90.00
#
_symmetry.space_group_name_H-M   'P 1'
#
loop_
_entity.id
_entity.type
_entity.pdbx_description
1 polymer ?
#
loop_
_entity_poly.entity_id
_entity_poly.type
_entity_poly.pdbx_seq_one_letter_code
_entity_poly.pdbx_strand_id
1 'polypeptide(L)'
;FQLFLPILITEILFFFYNRRKFEKQKISFTQQLELEKQRSKITADLHDEIGSTLSSLQINSTVANKLMEKDIPSAQKVLLKVESQAKSLAEKIGDIIWSMKPGKDEFMTLSTRIKNFCNEVLGSTDINYVIEIDSKIDTLITDFGDRKNVLLITKEAINNALKYSKATKIKVIIQYENNIVTLIISDNGIGFNTSEILGNGIGNMKNRANKLNATFEIISNKNLGTTIQLQFKVIP
;
A
#
# COMPACT_ATOMS: atom_id res chain seq x y z
N PHE A 1 -19.58 28.16 -59.61
CA PHE A 1 -19.02 26.83 -59.20
C PHE A 1 -17.59 27.00 -58.60
N GLN A 2 -16.76 27.92 -59.09
CA GLN A 2 -15.34 28.10 -58.62
C GLN A 2 -15.18 28.67 -57.24
N LEU A 3 -16.17 29.35 -56.66
CA LEU A 3 -16.11 29.91 -55.31
C LEU A 3 -16.65 28.98 -54.19
N PHE A 4 -17.49 27.98 -54.58
CA PHE A 4 -18.10 27.07 -53.62
C PHE A 4 -17.10 26.04 -53.03
N LEU A 5 -16.16 25.56 -53.82
CA LEU A 5 -15.19 24.54 -53.41
C LEU A 5 -14.25 25.04 -52.32
N PRO A 6 -13.64 26.23 -52.37
CA PRO A 6 -12.79 26.76 -51.30
C PRO A 6 -13.57 27.02 -50.00
N ILE A 7 -14.82 27.46 -50.07
CA ILE A 7 -15.67 27.66 -48.89
C ILE A 7 -15.93 26.34 -48.20
N LEU A 8 -16.29 25.30 -48.95
CA LEU A 8 -16.55 23.97 -48.42
C LEU A 8 -15.30 23.37 -47.75
N ILE A 9 -14.13 23.56 -48.35
CA ILE A 9 -12.85 23.11 -47.79
C ILE A 9 -12.54 23.84 -46.46
N THR A 10 -12.77 25.14 -46.38
CA THR A 10 -12.53 25.91 -45.12
C THR A 10 -13.48 25.50 -44.04
N GLU A 11 -14.77 25.21 -44.30
CA GLU A 11 -15.73 24.71 -43.35
C GLU A 11 -15.34 23.30 -42.83
N ILE A 12 -14.90 22.42 -43.71
CA ILE A 12 -14.43 21.08 -43.34
C ILE A 12 -13.19 21.19 -42.45
N LEU A 13 -12.21 22.02 -42.82
CA LEU A 13 -11.00 22.25 -42.03
C LEU A 13 -11.32 22.85 -40.66
N PHE A 14 -12.23 23.83 -40.61
CA PHE A 14 -12.71 24.45 -39.39
C PHE A 14 -13.44 23.45 -38.47
N PHE A 15 -14.26 22.58 -39.05
CA PHE A 15 -14.94 21.48 -38.31
C PHE A 15 -13.92 20.52 -37.69
N PHE A 16 -12.92 20.06 -38.45
CA PHE A 16 -11.89 19.17 -37.93
C PHE A 16 -10.99 19.86 -36.90
N TYR A 17 -10.67 21.13 -37.08
CA TYR A 17 -9.93 21.92 -36.09
C TYR A 17 -10.68 22.04 -34.77
N ASN A 18 -11.97 22.40 -34.80
CA ASN A 18 -12.80 22.51 -33.61
C ASN A 18 -13.00 21.15 -32.94
N ARG A 19 -13.21 20.09 -33.69
CA ARG A 19 -13.31 18.74 -33.16
C ARG A 19 -12.04 18.31 -32.42
N ARG A 20 -10.87 18.54 -33.03
CA ARG A 20 -9.57 18.27 -32.36
C ARG A 20 -9.36 19.11 -31.11
N LYS A 21 -9.75 20.36 -31.13
CA LYS A 21 -9.68 21.27 -29.98
C LYS A 21 -10.57 20.77 -28.85
N PHE A 22 -11.80 20.38 -29.17
CA PHE A 22 -12.77 19.82 -28.21
C PHE A 22 -12.28 18.50 -27.59
N GLU A 23 -11.75 17.59 -28.40
CA GLU A 23 -11.17 16.33 -27.89
C GLU A 23 -9.98 16.59 -26.96
N LYS A 24 -9.08 17.51 -27.29
CA LYS A 24 -7.98 17.90 -26.40
C LYS A 24 -8.47 18.48 -25.06
N GLN A 25 -9.49 19.35 -25.12
CA GLN A 25 -10.10 19.91 -23.90
C GLN A 25 -10.77 18.83 -23.05
N LYS A 26 -11.48 17.91 -23.68
CA LYS A 26 -12.11 16.77 -23.00
C LYS A 26 -11.08 15.90 -22.30
N ILE A 27 -9.96 15.57 -22.97
CA ILE A 27 -8.87 14.79 -22.39
C ILE A 27 -8.28 15.52 -21.19
N SER A 28 -7.95 16.83 -21.34
CA SER A 28 -7.42 17.65 -20.25
C SER A 28 -8.38 17.73 -19.06
N PHE A 29 -9.66 17.92 -19.31
CA PHE A 29 -10.68 17.96 -18.25
C PHE A 29 -10.83 16.61 -17.53
N THR A 30 -10.80 15.51 -18.30
CA THR A 30 -10.85 14.16 -17.70
C THR A 30 -9.62 13.89 -16.83
N GLN A 31 -8.43 14.31 -17.28
CA GLN A 31 -7.20 14.21 -16.49
C GLN A 31 -7.27 15.04 -15.20
N GLN A 32 -7.78 16.27 -15.27
CA GLN A 32 -7.97 17.11 -14.08
C GLN A 32 -8.95 16.48 -13.10
N LEU A 33 -10.08 15.95 -13.59
CA LEU A 33 -11.07 15.29 -12.76
C LEU A 33 -10.48 14.05 -12.04
N GLU A 34 -9.65 13.29 -12.75
CA GLU A 34 -8.98 12.12 -12.17
C GLU A 34 -7.96 12.51 -11.09
N LEU A 35 -7.18 13.58 -11.33
CA LEU A 35 -6.28 14.15 -10.33
C LEU A 35 -7.02 14.63 -9.09
N GLU A 36 -8.17 15.29 -9.24
CA GLU A 36 -9.01 15.73 -8.12
C GLU A 36 -9.58 14.55 -7.35
N LYS A 37 -10.03 13.49 -8.01
CA LYS A 37 -10.47 12.26 -7.36
C LYS A 37 -9.34 11.60 -6.58
N GLN A 38 -8.14 11.53 -7.16
CA GLN A 38 -6.96 10.99 -6.49
C GLN A 38 -6.61 11.81 -5.24
N ARG A 39 -6.61 13.15 -5.34
CA ARG A 39 -6.38 14.05 -4.19
C ARG A 39 -7.41 13.86 -3.09
N SER A 40 -8.69 13.79 -3.44
CA SER A 40 -9.78 13.56 -2.49
C SER A 40 -9.63 12.22 -1.76
N LYS A 41 -9.30 11.15 -2.49
CA LYS A 41 -9.04 9.82 -1.93
C LYS A 41 -7.85 9.83 -0.96
N ILE A 42 -6.77 10.51 -1.35
CA ILE A 42 -5.58 10.66 -0.51
C ILE A 42 -5.91 11.41 0.77
N THR A 43 -6.65 12.51 0.67
CA THR A 43 -7.05 13.32 1.84
C THR A 43 -7.92 12.51 2.79
N ALA A 44 -8.86 11.72 2.27
CA ALA A 44 -9.69 10.83 3.09
C ALA A 44 -8.84 9.75 3.79
N ASP A 45 -7.96 9.07 3.05
CA ASP A 45 -7.07 8.05 3.61
C ASP A 45 -6.12 8.63 4.69
N LEU A 46 -5.59 9.85 4.45
CA LEU A 46 -4.77 10.58 5.43
C LEU A 46 -5.57 10.89 6.68
N HIS A 47 -6.78 11.42 6.54
CA HIS A 47 -7.63 11.79 7.68
C HIS A 47 -7.96 10.57 8.54
N ASP A 48 -8.31 9.45 7.91
CA ASP A 48 -8.72 8.24 8.63
C ASP A 48 -7.55 7.52 9.32
N GLU A 49 -6.42 7.38 8.63
CA GLU A 49 -5.26 6.67 9.18
C GLU A 49 -4.45 7.51 10.18
N ILE A 50 -4.36 8.83 9.97
CA ILE A 50 -3.59 9.73 10.81
C ILE A 50 -4.44 10.26 11.97
N GLY A 51 -5.68 10.66 11.70
CA GLY A 51 -6.56 11.30 12.68
C GLY A 51 -6.81 10.42 13.91
N SER A 52 -7.11 9.14 13.71
CA SER A 52 -7.31 8.19 14.82
C SER A 52 -6.05 7.99 15.67
N THR A 53 -4.87 7.94 15.02
CA THR A 53 -3.59 7.76 15.73
C THR A 53 -3.20 9.01 16.51
N LEU A 54 -3.40 10.22 15.92
CA LEU A 54 -3.17 11.49 16.60
C LEU A 54 -4.05 11.65 17.84
N SER A 55 -5.35 11.32 17.73
CA SER A 55 -6.27 11.35 18.86
C SER A 55 -5.82 10.40 19.98
N SER A 56 -5.38 9.18 19.62
CA SER A 56 -4.83 8.22 20.59
C SER A 56 -3.53 8.72 21.25
N LEU A 57 -2.63 9.36 20.50
CA LEU A 57 -1.43 10.00 21.02
C LEU A 57 -1.76 11.10 22.03
N GLN A 58 -2.73 11.97 21.71
CA GLN A 58 -3.16 13.04 22.60
C GLN A 58 -3.74 12.50 23.90
N ILE A 59 -4.62 11.48 23.84
CA ILE A 59 -5.20 10.84 25.01
C ILE A 59 -4.11 10.20 25.87
N ASN A 60 -3.20 9.39 25.26
CA ASN A 60 -2.13 8.72 25.98
C ASN A 60 -1.17 9.75 26.62
N SER A 61 -0.85 10.86 25.93
CA SER A 61 -0.03 11.94 26.50
C SER A 61 -0.70 12.58 27.73
N THR A 62 -2.01 12.83 27.66
CA THR A 62 -2.77 13.36 28.81
C THR A 62 -2.78 12.38 29.97
N VAL A 63 -2.95 11.08 29.69
CA VAL A 63 -2.90 10.03 30.72
C VAL A 63 -1.52 9.94 31.36
N ALA A 64 -0.46 9.97 30.56
CA ALA A 64 0.93 9.96 31.05
C ALA A 64 1.18 11.12 32.01
N ASN A 65 0.78 12.36 31.62
CA ASN A 65 0.96 13.54 32.49
C ASN A 65 0.22 13.39 33.82
N LYS A 66 -1.00 12.86 33.84
CA LYS A 66 -1.75 12.63 35.09
C LYS A 66 -1.11 11.56 35.98
N LEU A 67 -0.48 10.56 35.37
CA LEU A 67 0.19 9.49 36.09
C LEU A 67 1.58 9.92 36.65
N MET A 68 2.22 10.91 36.04
CA MET A 68 3.54 11.41 36.51
C MET A 68 3.54 11.84 37.97
N GLU A 69 2.41 12.33 38.49
CA GLU A 69 2.28 12.76 39.89
C GLU A 69 1.96 11.61 40.85
N LYS A 70 1.45 10.47 40.36
CA LYS A 70 0.88 9.40 41.20
C LYS A 70 1.59 8.06 41.05
N ASP A 71 2.01 7.70 39.83
CA ASP A 71 2.58 6.41 39.46
C ASP A 71 3.54 6.55 38.28
N ILE A 72 4.78 6.88 38.61
CA ILE A 72 5.86 7.08 37.64
C ILE A 72 6.09 5.84 36.76
N PRO A 73 6.13 4.57 37.26
CA PRO A 73 6.29 3.40 36.42
C PRO A 73 5.19 3.25 35.37
N SER A 74 3.92 3.51 35.72
CA SER A 74 2.82 3.48 34.80
C SER A 74 2.87 4.63 33.78
N ALA A 75 3.29 5.84 34.22
CA ALA A 75 3.52 6.97 33.32
C ALA A 75 4.57 6.63 32.27
N GLN A 76 5.70 6.03 32.66
CA GLN A 76 6.76 5.59 31.74
C GLN A 76 6.25 4.61 30.70
N LYS A 77 5.43 3.61 31.09
CA LYS A 77 4.81 2.65 30.13
C LYS A 77 3.93 3.36 29.09
N VAL A 78 3.16 4.36 29.54
CA VAL A 78 2.30 5.13 28.61
C VAL A 78 3.14 5.99 27.68
N LEU A 79 4.24 6.61 28.16
CA LEU A 79 5.15 7.38 27.32
C LEU A 79 5.85 6.51 26.27
N LEU A 80 6.30 5.31 26.60
CA LEU A 80 6.83 4.35 25.61
C LEU A 80 5.81 4.00 24.54
N LYS A 81 4.53 3.90 24.93
CA LYS A 81 3.45 3.68 23.97
C LYS A 81 3.25 4.88 23.05
N VAL A 82 3.31 6.11 23.59
CA VAL A 82 3.25 7.36 22.81
C VAL A 82 4.38 7.42 21.79
N GLU A 83 5.62 7.14 22.22
CA GLU A 83 6.80 7.10 21.36
C GLU A 83 6.62 6.08 20.20
N SER A 84 6.22 4.84 20.53
CA SER A 84 5.96 3.80 19.54
C SER A 84 4.86 4.19 18.54
N GLN A 85 3.78 4.82 19.02
CA GLN A 85 2.69 5.31 18.15
C GLN A 85 3.16 6.45 17.26
N ALA A 86 3.97 7.39 17.77
CA ALA A 86 4.52 8.49 16.99
C ALA A 86 5.44 7.98 15.87
N LYS A 87 6.32 7.01 16.18
CA LYS A 87 7.17 6.35 15.17
C LYS A 87 6.33 5.66 14.09
N SER A 88 5.35 4.87 14.49
CA SER A 88 4.44 4.19 13.55
C SER A 88 3.66 5.18 12.66
N LEU A 89 3.28 6.33 13.21
CA LEU A 89 2.60 7.38 12.45
C LEU A 89 3.53 8.01 11.40
N ALA A 90 4.76 8.32 11.78
CA ALA A 90 5.77 8.85 10.86
C ALA A 90 6.05 7.88 9.69
N GLU A 91 6.15 6.58 9.97
CA GLU A 91 6.32 5.54 8.95
C GLU A 91 5.12 5.48 7.99
N LYS A 92 3.88 5.51 8.52
CA LYS A 92 2.66 5.53 7.71
C LYS A 92 2.59 6.76 6.80
N ILE A 93 2.93 7.95 7.33
CA ILE A 93 2.99 9.17 6.52
C ILE A 93 4.03 9.02 5.40
N GLY A 94 5.21 8.47 5.72
CA GLY A 94 6.26 8.19 4.76
C GLY A 94 5.81 7.23 3.64
N ASP A 95 5.04 6.19 3.97
CA ASP A 95 4.50 5.25 3.01
C ASP A 95 3.45 5.91 2.08
N ILE A 96 2.62 6.80 2.64
CA ILE A 96 1.63 7.56 1.86
C ILE A 96 2.33 8.52 0.91
N ILE A 97 3.28 9.34 1.41
CA ILE A 97 4.03 10.29 0.58
C ILE A 97 4.78 9.56 -0.54
N TRP A 98 5.43 8.43 -0.21
CA TRP A 98 6.12 7.62 -1.20
C TRP A 98 5.17 7.10 -2.29
N SER A 99 4.03 6.56 -1.90
CA SER A 99 3.08 5.99 -2.87
C SER A 99 2.52 7.04 -3.84
N MET A 100 2.51 8.33 -3.45
CA MET A 100 2.07 9.44 -4.30
C MET A 100 3.08 9.84 -5.39
N LYS A 101 4.35 9.50 -5.23
CA LYS A 101 5.37 9.86 -6.23
C LYS A 101 5.31 8.90 -7.42
N PRO A 102 5.26 9.41 -8.66
CA PRO A 102 5.34 8.55 -9.85
C PRO A 102 6.70 7.82 -9.84
N GLY A 103 6.67 6.51 -10.04
CA GLY A 103 7.82 5.61 -9.91
C GLY A 103 8.88 5.71 -11.01
N LYS A 104 9.31 6.92 -11.38
CA LYS A 104 10.37 7.13 -12.38
C LYS A 104 11.78 7.06 -11.80
N ASP A 105 11.93 7.21 -10.48
CA ASP A 105 13.23 7.06 -9.81
C ASP A 105 13.40 5.61 -9.36
N GLU A 106 14.46 4.95 -9.81
CA GLU A 106 14.80 3.55 -9.54
C GLU A 106 14.83 3.24 -8.02
N PHE A 107 15.23 4.20 -7.20
CA PHE A 107 15.24 4.09 -5.73
C PHE A 107 13.86 4.22 -5.07
N MET A 108 12.83 4.55 -5.84
CA MET A 108 11.48 4.80 -5.36
C MET A 108 10.45 3.79 -5.88
N THR A 109 10.90 2.72 -6.50
CA THR A 109 10.01 1.69 -7.05
C THR A 109 9.38 0.83 -5.94
N LEU A 110 8.26 0.18 -6.25
CA LEU A 110 7.57 -0.71 -5.32
C LEU A 110 8.46 -1.89 -4.91
N SER A 111 9.16 -2.50 -5.87
CA SER A 111 10.09 -3.60 -5.63
C SER A 111 11.22 -3.20 -4.69
N THR A 112 11.84 -2.04 -4.93
CA THR A 112 12.90 -1.49 -4.08
C THR A 112 12.40 -1.20 -2.67
N ARG A 113 11.22 -0.59 -2.54
CA ARG A 113 10.62 -0.28 -1.23
C ARG A 113 10.34 -1.54 -0.41
N ILE A 114 9.80 -2.58 -1.04
CA ILE A 114 9.55 -3.87 -0.38
C ILE A 114 10.87 -4.53 0.03
N LYS A 115 11.88 -4.58 -0.87
CA LYS A 115 13.21 -5.14 -0.56
C LYS A 115 13.87 -4.44 0.60
N ASN A 116 13.87 -3.09 0.61
CA ASN A 116 14.47 -2.30 1.68
C ASN A 116 13.78 -2.57 3.02
N PHE A 117 12.45 -2.59 3.06
CA PHE A 117 11.71 -2.93 4.27
C PHE A 117 12.04 -4.34 4.77
N CYS A 118 12.04 -5.35 3.89
CA CYS A 118 12.40 -6.72 4.26
C CYS A 118 13.81 -6.81 4.83
N ASN A 119 14.79 -6.19 4.16
CA ASN A 119 16.19 -6.18 4.60
C ASN A 119 16.37 -5.46 5.95
N GLU A 120 15.64 -4.36 6.17
CA GLU A 120 15.68 -3.62 7.45
C GLU A 120 15.15 -4.46 8.61
N VAL A 121 13.97 -5.08 8.43
CA VAL A 121 13.31 -5.76 9.56
C VAL A 121 13.76 -7.22 9.73
N LEU A 122 14.09 -7.94 8.66
CA LEU A 122 14.55 -9.32 8.71
C LEU A 122 16.07 -9.42 8.90
N GLY A 123 16.83 -8.48 8.35
CA GLY A 123 18.29 -8.46 8.44
C GLY A 123 18.82 -8.24 9.86
N SER A 124 17.99 -7.75 10.79
CA SER A 124 18.30 -7.63 12.21
C SER A 124 17.95 -8.87 13.05
N THR A 125 17.54 -9.96 12.42
CA THR A 125 17.09 -11.21 13.06
C THR A 125 17.91 -12.40 12.59
N ASP A 126 17.86 -13.51 13.31
CA ASP A 126 18.48 -14.81 12.91
C ASP A 126 17.62 -15.59 11.90
N ILE A 127 16.59 -14.98 11.31
CA ILE A 127 15.67 -15.63 10.37
C ILE A 127 16.30 -15.64 8.97
N ASN A 128 16.40 -16.82 8.38
CA ASN A 128 16.77 -16.94 6.96
C ASN A 128 15.62 -16.40 6.09
N TYR A 129 15.89 -15.52 5.14
CA TYR A 129 14.87 -15.00 4.25
C TYR A 129 15.27 -14.99 2.79
N VAL A 130 14.27 -15.11 1.92
CA VAL A 130 14.41 -15.03 0.46
C VAL A 130 13.41 -14.02 -0.08
N ILE A 131 13.87 -13.11 -0.94
CA ILE A 131 13.04 -12.08 -1.57
C ILE A 131 13.21 -12.18 -3.08
N GLU A 132 12.18 -12.61 -3.76
CA GLU A 132 12.13 -12.75 -5.22
C GLU A 132 11.01 -11.84 -5.76
N ILE A 133 11.36 -10.76 -6.46
CA ILE A 133 10.40 -9.79 -6.98
C ILE A 133 10.69 -9.56 -8.46
N ASP A 134 9.71 -9.86 -9.31
CA ASP A 134 9.76 -9.55 -10.74
C ASP A 134 9.77 -8.02 -10.94
N SER A 135 10.78 -7.51 -11.64
CA SER A 135 10.94 -6.08 -11.89
C SER A 135 9.81 -5.46 -12.71
N LYS A 136 9.07 -6.27 -13.48
CA LYS A 136 7.93 -5.81 -14.26
C LYS A 136 6.82 -5.21 -13.39
N ILE A 137 6.72 -5.59 -12.12
CA ILE A 137 5.70 -5.03 -11.22
C ILE A 137 5.81 -3.50 -11.08
N ASP A 138 7.01 -2.95 -11.21
CA ASP A 138 7.25 -1.52 -11.05
C ASP A 138 6.64 -0.68 -12.18
N THR A 139 6.50 -1.27 -13.36
CA THR A 139 5.84 -0.65 -14.53
C THR A 139 4.36 -0.98 -14.62
N LEU A 140 3.92 -2.09 -14.02
CA LEU A 140 2.54 -2.57 -14.08
C LEU A 140 1.67 -2.02 -12.96
N ILE A 141 2.22 -1.89 -11.75
CA ILE A 141 1.51 -1.36 -10.58
C ILE A 141 1.86 0.13 -10.43
N THR A 142 1.20 0.96 -11.23
CA THR A 142 1.46 2.41 -11.26
C THR A 142 0.46 3.23 -10.45
N ASP A 143 -0.75 2.70 -10.21
CA ASP A 143 -1.76 3.37 -9.39
C ASP A 143 -1.27 3.54 -7.94
N PHE A 144 -1.49 4.73 -7.41
CA PHE A 144 -1.14 5.08 -6.04
C PHE A 144 -1.74 4.14 -5.00
N GLY A 145 -3.04 3.85 -5.12
CA GLY A 145 -3.77 3.00 -4.18
C GLY A 145 -3.29 1.56 -4.22
N ASP A 146 -2.99 1.05 -5.41
CA ASP A 146 -2.51 -0.31 -5.61
C ASP A 146 -1.10 -0.49 -5.04
N ARG A 147 -0.17 0.43 -5.34
CA ARG A 147 1.18 0.45 -4.76
C ARG A 147 1.14 0.47 -3.23
N LYS A 148 0.31 1.35 -2.65
CA LYS A 148 0.11 1.46 -1.20
C LYS A 148 -0.43 0.15 -0.62
N ASN A 149 -1.49 -0.41 -1.22
CA ASN A 149 -2.13 -1.62 -0.70
C ASN A 149 -1.21 -2.84 -0.74
N VAL A 150 -0.48 -3.06 -1.85
CA VAL A 150 0.52 -4.14 -1.97
C VAL A 150 1.62 -3.99 -0.91
N LEU A 151 2.19 -2.79 -0.76
CA LEU A 151 3.22 -2.52 0.25
C LEU A 151 2.72 -2.81 1.67
N LEU A 152 1.53 -2.32 2.02
CA LEU A 152 1.00 -2.45 3.38
C LEU A 152 0.55 -3.88 3.70
N ILE A 153 0.04 -4.65 2.73
CA ILE A 153 -0.20 -6.09 2.89
C ILE A 153 1.12 -6.81 3.17
N THR A 154 2.16 -6.51 2.38
CA THR A 154 3.49 -7.10 2.55
C THR A 154 4.06 -6.81 3.94
N LYS A 155 4.03 -5.55 4.38
CA LYS A 155 4.50 -5.13 5.70
C LYS A 155 3.76 -5.85 6.83
N GLU A 156 2.43 -5.91 6.76
CA GLU A 156 1.60 -6.56 7.78
C GLU A 156 1.88 -8.07 7.87
N ALA A 157 2.00 -8.74 6.71
CA ALA A 157 2.29 -10.16 6.66
C ALA A 157 3.66 -10.50 7.29
N ILE A 158 4.70 -9.73 6.96
CA ILE A 158 6.05 -9.91 7.52
C ILE A 158 6.06 -9.59 9.01
N ASN A 159 5.42 -8.52 9.46
CA ASN A 159 5.33 -8.18 10.87
C ASN A 159 4.58 -9.26 11.66
N ASN A 160 3.55 -9.87 11.09
CA ASN A 160 2.83 -10.99 11.72
C ASN A 160 3.73 -12.23 11.82
N ALA A 161 4.49 -12.56 10.77
CA ALA A 161 5.46 -13.64 10.81
C ALA A 161 6.51 -13.40 11.91
N LEU A 162 7.10 -12.21 11.99
CA LEU A 162 8.09 -11.86 13.01
C LEU A 162 7.55 -11.95 14.43
N LYS A 163 6.34 -11.47 14.67
CA LYS A 163 5.75 -11.39 16.02
C LYS A 163 5.21 -12.72 16.54
N TYR A 164 4.66 -13.53 15.65
CA TYR A 164 3.81 -14.64 16.08
C TYR A 164 4.25 -16.02 15.60
N SER A 165 5.03 -16.10 14.49
CA SER A 165 5.27 -17.41 13.87
C SER A 165 6.36 -18.24 14.54
N LYS A 166 7.34 -17.61 15.20
CA LYS A 166 8.58 -18.28 15.64
C LYS A 166 9.31 -18.97 14.48
N ALA A 167 9.18 -18.44 13.28
CA ALA A 167 9.76 -19.02 12.09
C ALA A 167 11.30 -18.87 12.08
N THR A 168 11.95 -19.82 11.44
CA THR A 168 13.38 -19.75 11.09
C THR A 168 13.61 -19.39 9.63
N LYS A 169 12.54 -19.40 8.82
CA LYS A 169 12.60 -19.04 7.40
C LYS A 169 11.35 -18.27 6.97
N ILE A 170 11.57 -17.18 6.22
CA ILE A 170 10.52 -16.38 5.58
C ILE A 170 10.83 -16.25 4.09
N LYS A 171 9.81 -16.39 3.25
CA LYS A 171 9.92 -16.20 1.80
C LYS A 171 8.92 -15.17 1.33
N VAL A 172 9.39 -14.20 0.52
CA VAL A 172 8.57 -13.15 -0.11
C VAL A 172 8.77 -13.27 -1.61
N ILE A 173 7.69 -13.55 -2.34
CA ILE A 173 7.71 -13.70 -3.79
C ILE A 173 6.66 -12.78 -4.37
N ILE A 174 7.02 -12.01 -5.41
CA ILE A 174 6.07 -11.29 -6.26
C ILE A 174 6.38 -11.66 -7.71
N GLN A 175 5.40 -12.26 -8.37
CA GLN A 175 5.51 -12.74 -9.75
C GLN A 175 4.46 -12.10 -10.63
N TYR A 176 4.79 -11.93 -11.90
CA TYR A 176 3.84 -11.51 -12.93
C TYR A 176 3.77 -12.53 -14.04
N GLU A 177 2.61 -13.08 -14.25
CA GLU A 177 2.34 -14.05 -15.31
C GLU A 177 0.88 -13.91 -15.80
N ASN A 178 0.67 -13.97 -17.12
CA ASN A 178 -0.66 -13.95 -17.75
C ASN A 178 -1.57 -12.80 -17.28
N ASN A 179 -1.02 -11.58 -17.16
CA ASN A 179 -1.70 -10.38 -16.65
C ASN A 179 -2.16 -10.47 -15.19
N ILE A 180 -1.59 -11.40 -14.44
CA ILE A 180 -1.85 -11.57 -13.00
C ILE A 180 -0.56 -11.30 -12.23
N VAL A 181 -0.66 -10.42 -11.23
CA VAL A 181 0.37 -10.30 -10.20
C VAL A 181 -0.01 -11.21 -9.05
N THR A 182 0.94 -12.04 -8.64
CA THR A 182 0.81 -12.94 -7.47
C THR A 182 1.86 -12.56 -6.43
N LEU A 183 1.40 -12.15 -5.24
CA LEU A 183 2.23 -11.95 -4.06
C LEU A 183 2.06 -13.15 -3.14
N ILE A 184 3.17 -13.78 -2.74
CA ILE A 184 3.21 -14.89 -1.79
C ILE A 184 4.18 -14.53 -0.67
N ILE A 185 3.70 -14.60 0.57
CA ILE A 185 4.52 -14.44 1.76
C ILE A 185 4.31 -15.69 2.62
N SER A 186 5.39 -16.42 2.86
CA SER A 186 5.31 -17.68 3.62
C SER A 186 6.37 -17.75 4.72
N ASP A 187 6.00 -18.33 5.84
CA ASP A 187 6.87 -18.67 6.95
C ASP A 187 6.76 -20.16 7.29
N ASN A 188 7.81 -20.71 7.89
CA ASN A 188 7.85 -22.09 8.37
C ASN A 188 7.62 -22.19 9.89
N GLY A 189 6.87 -21.26 10.46
CA GLY A 189 6.66 -21.19 11.90
C GLY A 189 5.57 -22.11 12.44
N ILE A 190 5.08 -21.76 13.63
CA ILE A 190 4.09 -22.58 14.35
C ILE A 190 2.70 -22.60 13.70
N GLY A 191 2.41 -21.69 12.75
CA GLY A 191 1.09 -21.55 12.16
C GLY A 191 -0.01 -21.29 13.18
N PHE A 192 -1.26 -21.27 12.72
CA PHE A 192 -2.44 -21.08 13.56
C PHE A 192 -3.68 -21.70 12.90
N ASN A 193 -4.75 -21.85 13.68
CA ASN A 193 -6.04 -22.25 13.16
C ASN A 193 -6.76 -21.02 12.58
N THR A 194 -7.01 -21.02 11.29
CA THR A 194 -7.63 -19.88 10.58
C THR A 194 -9.06 -19.56 11.04
N SER A 195 -9.75 -20.50 11.70
CA SER A 195 -11.07 -20.26 12.30
C SER A 195 -11.01 -19.49 13.64
N GLU A 196 -9.84 -19.40 14.28
CA GLU A 196 -9.61 -18.74 15.57
C GLU A 196 -8.93 -17.37 15.43
N ILE A 197 -9.11 -16.69 14.29
CA ILE A 197 -8.43 -15.44 14.00
C ILE A 197 -8.84 -14.34 14.98
N LEU A 198 -7.94 -14.00 15.89
CA LEU A 198 -8.03 -12.88 16.81
C LEU A 198 -7.07 -11.79 16.36
N GLY A 199 -7.62 -10.70 15.80
CA GLY A 199 -6.80 -9.51 15.50
C GLY A 199 -7.21 -8.74 14.25
N ASN A 200 -6.95 -7.43 14.26
CA ASN A 200 -7.33 -6.52 13.18
C ASN A 200 -6.41 -6.64 11.94
N GLY A 201 -5.20 -7.22 12.06
CA GLY A 201 -4.21 -7.26 10.99
C GLY A 201 -4.69 -8.03 9.76
N ILE A 202 -5.27 -9.21 9.97
CA ILE A 202 -5.81 -10.04 8.87
C ILE A 202 -7.02 -9.36 8.22
N GLY A 203 -7.91 -8.78 9.02
CA GLY A 203 -9.03 -7.99 8.52
C GLY A 203 -8.57 -6.80 7.67
N ASN A 204 -7.52 -6.11 8.09
CA ASN A 204 -6.93 -5.00 7.35
C ASN A 204 -6.33 -5.46 6.01
N MET A 205 -5.60 -6.58 5.99
CA MET A 205 -5.06 -7.16 4.75
C MET A 205 -6.18 -7.54 3.79
N LYS A 206 -7.25 -8.19 4.27
CA LYS A 206 -8.41 -8.54 3.46
C LYS A 206 -9.12 -7.31 2.88
N ASN A 207 -9.32 -6.27 3.69
CA ASN A 207 -9.92 -5.01 3.23
C ASN A 207 -9.05 -4.33 2.14
N ARG A 208 -7.73 -4.38 2.28
CA ARG A 208 -6.80 -3.85 1.25
C ARG A 208 -6.81 -4.69 -0.02
N ALA A 209 -6.90 -6.01 0.10
CA ALA A 209 -7.06 -6.92 -1.04
C ALA A 209 -8.36 -6.65 -1.82
N ASN A 210 -9.46 -6.38 -1.10
CA ASN A 210 -10.72 -5.99 -1.74
C ASN A 210 -10.59 -4.67 -2.53
N LYS A 211 -9.81 -3.70 -2.03
CA LYS A 211 -9.54 -2.43 -2.75
C LYS A 211 -8.75 -2.66 -4.05
N LEU A 212 -7.96 -3.74 -4.14
CA LEU A 212 -7.23 -4.19 -5.32
C LEU A 212 -8.08 -5.05 -6.27
N ASN A 213 -9.33 -5.36 -5.92
CA ASN A 213 -10.13 -6.40 -6.57
C ASN A 213 -9.38 -7.74 -6.65
N ALA A 214 -8.62 -8.06 -5.61
CA ALA A 214 -7.73 -9.20 -5.53
C ALA A 214 -8.39 -10.40 -4.85
N THR A 215 -8.00 -11.61 -5.27
CA THR A 215 -8.20 -12.82 -4.47
C THR A 215 -7.18 -12.81 -3.33
N PHE A 216 -7.63 -13.07 -2.10
CA PHE A 216 -6.79 -13.08 -0.91
C PHE A 216 -7.03 -14.36 -0.13
N GLU A 217 -5.96 -15.14 0.06
CA GLU A 217 -5.99 -16.42 0.75
C GLU A 217 -4.96 -16.47 1.87
N ILE A 218 -5.31 -17.13 2.96
CA ILE A 218 -4.42 -17.46 4.08
C ILE A 218 -4.49 -18.97 4.30
N ILE A 219 -3.37 -19.61 4.12
CA ILE A 219 -3.19 -21.04 4.37
C ILE A 219 -2.30 -21.16 5.60
N SER A 220 -2.85 -21.63 6.70
CA SER A 220 -2.10 -21.84 7.94
C SER A 220 -2.59 -23.09 8.66
N ASN A 221 -1.66 -23.89 9.13
CA ASN A 221 -1.91 -25.06 9.92
C ASN A 221 -0.90 -25.12 11.08
N LYS A 222 -1.32 -25.64 12.23
CA LYS A 222 -0.43 -25.79 13.39
C LYS A 222 0.83 -26.57 13.01
N ASN A 223 1.98 -26.01 13.32
CA ASN A 223 3.34 -26.54 13.06
C ASN A 223 3.72 -26.67 11.57
N LEU A 224 2.98 -26.05 10.65
CA LEU A 224 3.28 -26.06 9.21
C LEU A 224 3.53 -24.64 8.66
N GLY A 225 3.54 -23.63 9.53
CA GLY A 225 3.73 -22.24 9.14
C GLY A 225 2.48 -21.60 8.55
N THR A 226 2.69 -20.42 7.95
CA THR A 226 1.62 -19.63 7.32
C THR A 226 2.04 -19.19 5.93
N THR A 227 1.11 -19.25 4.99
CA THR A 227 1.24 -18.66 3.65
C THR A 227 0.10 -17.70 3.41
N ILE A 228 0.44 -16.48 3.04
CA ILE A 228 -0.49 -15.44 2.59
C ILE A 228 -0.29 -15.31 1.09
N GLN A 229 -1.37 -15.41 0.34
CA GLN A 229 -1.38 -15.26 -1.11
C GLN A 229 -2.37 -14.18 -1.53
N LEU A 230 -1.92 -13.29 -2.41
CA LEU A 230 -2.71 -12.23 -3.03
C LEU A 230 -2.55 -12.33 -4.54
N GLN A 231 -3.67 -12.32 -5.28
CA GLN A 231 -3.66 -12.35 -6.74
C GLN A 231 -4.61 -11.29 -7.31
N PHE A 232 -4.13 -10.48 -8.24
CA PHE A 232 -4.94 -9.48 -8.91
C PHE A 232 -4.50 -9.27 -10.36
N LYS A 233 -5.46 -8.85 -11.19
CA LYS A 233 -5.19 -8.54 -12.59
C LYS A 233 -4.59 -7.14 -12.72
N VAL A 234 -3.59 -7.02 -13.58
CA VAL A 234 -3.05 -5.73 -14.03
C VAL A 234 -3.24 -5.63 -15.54
N ILE A 235 -3.55 -4.42 -16.00
CA ILE A 235 -3.67 -4.12 -17.43
C ILE A 235 -2.34 -3.49 -17.86
N PRO A 236 -1.62 -4.13 -18.81
CA PRO A 236 -0.33 -3.61 -19.29
C PRO A 236 -0.43 -2.24 -19.93
#